data_d5e74ae84ab8595718dffc7f2a8f081f
#
_entry.id   d5e74ae84ab8595718dffc7f2a8f081f
#
_cell.length_a   1.000
_cell.length_b   1.000
_cell.length_c   1.000
_cell.angle_alpha   90.00
_cell.angle_beta   90.00
_cell.angle_gamma   90.00
#
_symmetry.space_group_name_H-M   'P 1'
#
loop_
_entity.id
_entity.type
_entity.pdbx_description
1 polymer ?
#
loop_
_entity_poly.entity_id
_entity_poly.type
_entity_poly.pdbx_seq_one_letter_code
_entity_poly.pdbx_strand_id
1 'polypeptide(L)'
;EEFNKFKKAMHWLKINEPLCFKHLDKKRDDVLDFRVLKHYSHHSKKLYSTERWVVTGDSGVFLDPFYSPGSDFIAISNTFITDLITRDKNKEDIFLRTNVFEQAHFSLFNNWFPIYKDKYQLWGLTQTMVLKIYWDWLVYWGVPTLLFTNNGFTNISVLKELFSSEKKIGQKFGQLNLKMQQIFIEWSDHDTATISNKYIDLFDSTNIVDFHKGIEERYTPEGLIEKIHTNVDLLENIASEIFRLMSSKIYNTSSDLKVNPYHMSLLKKPTDDIDGNISHSMIKEDVKIMWLYK
;
A
#
# COMPACT_ATOMS: atom_id res chain seq x y z
N GLU A 1 -18.04 -13.78 -11.54
CA GLU A 1 -18.17 -14.83 -12.57
C GLU A 1 -16.88 -15.64 -12.70
N GLU A 2 -16.99 -16.94 -12.92
CA GLU A 2 -15.83 -17.81 -13.12
C GLU A 2 -15.44 -17.82 -14.61
N PHE A 3 -14.28 -17.24 -14.95
CA PHE A 3 -13.69 -17.29 -16.30
C PHE A 3 -12.81 -18.54 -16.51
N ASN A 4 -13.18 -19.66 -15.93
CA ASN A 4 -12.37 -20.88 -15.90
C ASN A 4 -12.37 -21.69 -17.21
N LYS A 5 -13.07 -21.21 -18.24
CA LYS A 5 -13.12 -21.82 -19.57
C LYS A 5 -13.14 -20.73 -20.64
N PHE A 6 -12.43 -20.95 -21.75
CA PHE A 6 -12.38 -20.03 -22.87
C PHE A 6 -13.78 -19.60 -23.35
N LYS A 7 -14.71 -20.55 -23.49
CA LYS A 7 -16.11 -20.27 -23.89
C LYS A 7 -16.81 -19.28 -22.94
N LYS A 8 -16.58 -19.41 -21.63
CA LYS A 8 -17.16 -18.49 -20.63
C LYS A 8 -16.54 -17.10 -20.71
N ALA A 9 -15.20 -17.01 -20.87
CA ALA A 9 -14.52 -15.75 -21.07
C ALA A 9 -15.00 -15.02 -22.33
N MET A 10 -15.14 -15.73 -23.44
CA MET A 10 -15.70 -15.16 -24.69
C MET A 10 -17.15 -14.71 -24.53
N HIS A 11 -17.98 -15.45 -23.78
CA HIS A 11 -19.34 -15.04 -23.49
C HIS A 11 -19.40 -13.74 -22.68
N TRP A 12 -18.57 -13.63 -21.66
CA TRP A 12 -18.45 -12.41 -20.86
C TRP A 12 -17.98 -11.21 -21.70
N LEU A 13 -16.97 -11.39 -22.55
CA LEU A 13 -16.49 -10.34 -23.46
C LEU A 13 -17.61 -9.89 -24.41
N LYS A 14 -18.44 -10.81 -24.90
CA LYS A 14 -19.55 -10.46 -25.78
C LYS A 14 -20.54 -9.49 -25.12
N ILE A 15 -20.77 -9.63 -23.82
CA ILE A 15 -21.73 -8.83 -23.05
C ILE A 15 -21.11 -7.51 -22.58
N ASN A 16 -19.89 -7.58 -22.04
CA ASN A 16 -19.29 -6.47 -21.31
C ASN A 16 -18.26 -5.67 -22.14
N GLU A 17 -17.59 -6.33 -23.11
CA GLU A 17 -16.57 -5.73 -23.96
C GLU A 17 -16.78 -6.10 -25.44
N PRO A 18 -17.86 -5.63 -26.06
CA PRO A 18 -18.27 -6.09 -27.40
C PRO A 18 -17.26 -5.78 -28.50
N LEU A 19 -16.47 -4.71 -28.37
CA LEU A 19 -15.41 -4.39 -29.32
C LEU A 19 -14.27 -5.41 -29.26
N CYS A 20 -13.79 -5.76 -28.05
CA CYS A 20 -12.80 -6.81 -27.85
C CYS A 20 -13.32 -8.16 -28.35
N PHE A 21 -14.56 -8.50 -28.01
CA PHE A 21 -15.21 -9.71 -28.49
C PHE A 21 -15.21 -9.80 -30.02
N LYS A 22 -15.65 -8.75 -30.72
CA LYS A 22 -15.73 -8.71 -32.20
C LYS A 22 -14.36 -8.95 -32.85
N HIS A 23 -13.29 -8.46 -32.21
CA HIS A 23 -11.94 -8.66 -32.71
C HIS A 23 -11.44 -10.11 -32.47
N LEU A 24 -11.62 -10.63 -31.26
CA LEU A 24 -11.16 -11.97 -30.88
C LEU A 24 -11.98 -13.08 -31.52
N ASP A 25 -13.28 -12.87 -31.71
CA ASP A 25 -14.18 -13.85 -32.31
C ASP A 25 -13.79 -14.24 -33.76
N LYS A 26 -13.25 -13.27 -34.51
CA LYS A 26 -12.72 -13.50 -35.87
C LYS A 26 -11.40 -14.28 -35.88
N LYS A 27 -10.73 -14.39 -34.73
CA LYS A 27 -9.40 -14.99 -34.57
C LYS A 27 -9.42 -16.18 -33.59
N ARG A 28 -10.58 -16.83 -33.42
CA ARG A 28 -10.70 -17.96 -32.47
C ARG A 28 -9.73 -19.09 -32.77
N ASP A 29 -9.50 -19.37 -34.04
CA ASP A 29 -8.62 -20.45 -34.50
C ASP A 29 -7.13 -20.10 -34.34
N ASP A 30 -6.82 -18.81 -34.12
CA ASP A 30 -5.45 -18.33 -33.85
C ASP A 30 -5.08 -18.42 -32.37
N VAL A 31 -5.98 -18.84 -31.49
CA VAL A 31 -5.74 -18.93 -30.03
C VAL A 31 -4.80 -20.11 -29.76
N LEU A 32 -3.58 -19.79 -29.30
CA LEU A 32 -2.57 -20.78 -29.02
C LEU A 32 -2.82 -21.55 -27.72
N ASP A 33 -3.32 -20.84 -26.67
CA ASP A 33 -3.56 -21.43 -25.37
C ASP A 33 -4.55 -20.55 -24.57
N PHE A 34 -5.26 -21.15 -23.60
CA PHE A 34 -6.08 -20.47 -22.63
C PHE A 34 -5.89 -21.08 -21.26
N ARG A 35 -5.23 -20.35 -20.37
CA ARG A 35 -4.94 -20.78 -19.00
C ARG A 35 -5.60 -19.86 -17.99
N VAL A 36 -6.00 -20.46 -16.88
CA VAL A 36 -6.56 -19.74 -15.74
C VAL A 36 -5.82 -20.18 -14.49
N LEU A 37 -5.25 -19.22 -13.79
CA LEU A 37 -4.59 -19.44 -12.52
C LEU A 37 -5.51 -18.91 -11.41
N LYS A 38 -5.77 -19.75 -10.41
CA LYS A 38 -6.52 -19.36 -9.20
C LYS A 38 -5.53 -19.11 -8.08
N HIS A 39 -5.82 -18.10 -7.24
CA HIS A 39 -5.00 -17.76 -6.09
C HIS A 39 -3.52 -17.56 -6.47
N TYR A 40 -3.29 -16.71 -7.46
CA TYR A 40 -1.96 -16.51 -8.04
C TYR A 40 -1.01 -15.72 -7.14
N SER A 41 -1.54 -14.99 -6.15
CA SER A 41 -0.74 -14.32 -5.12
C SER A 41 0.07 -15.35 -4.32
N HIS A 42 1.39 -15.18 -4.27
CA HIS A 42 2.30 -16.13 -3.62
C HIS A 42 3.63 -15.50 -3.23
N HIS A 43 4.37 -16.16 -2.37
CA HIS A 43 5.79 -15.93 -2.13
C HIS A 43 6.56 -17.22 -1.97
N SER A 44 7.85 -17.21 -2.35
CA SER A 44 8.78 -18.31 -2.09
C SER A 44 9.16 -18.36 -0.62
N LYS A 45 9.54 -19.55 -0.13
CA LYS A 45 9.99 -19.74 1.26
C LYS A 45 11.33 -19.06 1.54
N LYS A 46 12.16 -18.90 0.53
CA LYS A 46 13.47 -18.27 0.58
C LYS A 46 13.74 -17.50 -0.70
N LEU A 47 14.27 -16.30 -0.58
CA LEU A 47 14.54 -15.41 -1.71
C LEU A 47 16.04 -15.21 -1.93
N TYR A 48 16.84 -15.13 -0.86
CA TYR A 48 18.25 -14.81 -0.92
C TYR A 48 19.08 -15.90 -0.21
N SER A 49 20.27 -16.19 -0.75
CA SER A 49 21.20 -17.16 -0.16
C SER A 49 22.63 -16.68 -0.17
N THR A 50 23.37 -17.01 0.88
CA THR A 50 24.83 -16.85 0.94
C THR A 50 25.58 -17.76 -0.05
N GLU A 51 24.88 -18.72 -0.65
CA GLU A 51 25.41 -19.62 -1.70
C GLU A 51 25.30 -19.00 -3.11
N ARG A 52 25.19 -17.67 -3.21
CA ARG A 52 25.20 -16.89 -4.47
C ARG A 52 24.02 -17.20 -5.40
N TRP A 53 22.83 -17.41 -4.86
CA TRP A 53 21.61 -17.46 -5.65
C TRP A 53 20.51 -16.56 -5.04
N VAL A 54 19.67 -16.05 -5.90
CA VAL A 54 18.49 -15.23 -5.54
C VAL A 54 17.31 -15.60 -6.42
N VAL A 55 16.12 -15.61 -5.85
CA VAL A 55 14.85 -15.73 -6.59
C VAL A 55 14.22 -14.34 -6.64
N THR A 56 13.97 -13.80 -7.81
CA THR A 56 13.48 -12.43 -8.00
C THR A 56 12.24 -12.37 -8.91
N GLY A 57 11.57 -11.22 -8.93
CA GLY A 57 10.35 -10.99 -9.71
C GLY A 57 9.22 -11.90 -9.28
N ASP A 58 8.33 -12.21 -10.20
CA ASP A 58 7.15 -13.07 -9.96
C ASP A 58 7.51 -14.49 -9.52
N SER A 59 8.73 -14.96 -9.80
CA SER A 59 9.21 -16.25 -9.27
C SER A 59 9.45 -16.21 -7.76
N GLY A 60 9.75 -15.04 -7.21
CA GLY A 60 10.00 -14.83 -5.79
C GLY A 60 8.74 -14.48 -5.03
N VAL A 61 8.09 -13.42 -5.44
CA VAL A 61 6.86 -12.90 -4.83
C VAL A 61 5.94 -12.33 -5.90
N PHE A 62 4.66 -12.58 -5.75
CA PHE A 62 3.60 -11.96 -6.54
C PHE A 62 2.43 -11.60 -5.63
N LEU A 63 2.00 -10.34 -5.64
CA LEU A 63 0.84 -9.89 -4.89
C LEU A 63 -0.39 -9.80 -5.78
N ASP A 64 -0.43 -8.76 -6.62
CA ASP A 64 -1.60 -8.38 -7.40
C ASP A 64 -1.15 -7.42 -8.52
N PRO A 65 -1.82 -7.36 -9.69
CA PRO A 65 -1.46 -6.40 -10.73
C PRO A 65 -1.89 -4.97 -10.41
N PHE A 66 -2.85 -4.75 -9.53
CA PHE A 66 -3.31 -3.42 -9.15
C PHE A 66 -2.20 -2.63 -8.44
N TYR A 67 -1.94 -1.39 -8.84
CA TYR A 67 -0.78 -0.56 -8.48
C TYR A 67 0.58 -1.09 -8.96
N SER A 68 0.64 -2.22 -9.67
CA SER A 68 1.88 -2.79 -10.22
C SER A 68 3.00 -3.08 -9.19
N PRO A 69 2.71 -3.65 -8.01
CA PRO A 69 3.72 -3.88 -6.96
C PRO A 69 4.83 -4.83 -7.42
N GLY A 70 4.60 -5.64 -8.45
CA GLY A 70 5.62 -6.50 -9.04
C GLY A 70 6.83 -5.71 -9.55
N SER A 71 6.60 -4.54 -10.16
CA SER A 71 7.68 -3.64 -10.60
C SER A 71 8.52 -3.14 -9.45
N ASP A 72 7.88 -2.79 -8.32
CA ASP A 72 8.57 -2.33 -7.11
C ASP A 72 9.41 -3.44 -6.49
N PHE A 73 8.85 -4.67 -6.38
CA PHE A 73 9.60 -5.83 -5.89
C PHE A 73 10.80 -6.15 -6.77
N ILE A 74 10.68 -6.04 -8.11
CA ILE A 74 11.79 -6.20 -9.03
C ILE A 74 12.86 -5.13 -8.79
N ALA A 75 12.48 -3.86 -8.67
CA ALA A 75 13.40 -2.75 -8.44
C ALA A 75 14.17 -2.90 -7.12
N ILE A 76 13.45 -3.21 -6.02
CA ILE A 76 14.04 -3.44 -4.70
C ILE A 76 14.94 -4.68 -4.71
N SER A 77 14.49 -5.79 -5.30
CA SER A 77 15.29 -7.00 -5.48
C SER A 77 16.60 -6.73 -6.22
N ASN A 78 16.52 -6.04 -7.35
CA ASN A 78 17.71 -5.70 -8.14
C ASN A 78 18.69 -4.83 -7.34
N THR A 79 18.17 -3.93 -6.50
CA THR A 79 18.98 -3.11 -5.60
C THR A 79 19.73 -3.98 -4.57
N PHE A 80 19.03 -4.91 -3.92
CA PHE A 80 19.63 -5.86 -2.98
C PHE A 80 20.66 -6.78 -3.66
N ILE A 81 20.31 -7.33 -4.82
CA ILE A 81 21.19 -8.22 -5.59
C ILE A 81 22.47 -7.48 -5.99
N THR A 82 22.37 -6.25 -6.48
CA THR A 82 23.52 -5.43 -6.87
C THR A 82 24.44 -5.16 -5.69
N ASP A 83 23.89 -4.81 -4.51
CA ASP A 83 24.69 -4.61 -3.29
C ASP A 83 25.42 -5.91 -2.88
N LEU A 84 24.71 -7.06 -2.85
CA LEU A 84 25.29 -8.35 -2.49
C LEU A 84 26.40 -8.77 -3.46
N ILE A 85 26.19 -8.68 -4.78
CA ILE A 85 27.19 -9.03 -5.79
C ILE A 85 28.43 -8.14 -5.67
N THR A 86 28.23 -6.83 -5.50
CA THR A 86 29.33 -5.87 -5.38
C THR A 86 30.21 -6.18 -4.16
N ARG A 87 29.59 -6.48 -3.02
CA ARG A 87 30.33 -6.80 -1.79
C ARG A 87 31.01 -8.15 -1.86
N ASP A 88 30.33 -9.18 -2.34
CA ASP A 88 30.94 -10.50 -2.51
C ASP A 88 32.14 -10.45 -3.46
N LYS A 89 32.05 -9.67 -4.56
CA LYS A 89 33.19 -9.42 -5.46
C LYS A 89 34.35 -8.75 -4.73
N ASN A 90 34.05 -7.85 -3.81
CA ASN A 90 35.05 -7.18 -2.98
C ASN A 90 35.54 -8.04 -1.79
N LYS A 91 35.09 -9.31 -1.70
CA LYS A 91 35.41 -10.26 -0.61
C LYS A 91 34.94 -9.81 0.77
N GLU A 92 33.88 -9.00 0.83
CA GLU A 92 33.18 -8.65 2.06
C GLU A 92 32.28 -9.82 2.50
N ASP A 93 32.05 -9.94 3.82
CA ASP A 93 31.05 -10.89 4.33
C ASP A 93 29.62 -10.42 4.00
N ILE A 94 28.89 -11.24 3.27
CA ILE A 94 27.52 -10.94 2.86
C ILE A 94 26.45 -11.64 3.74
N PHE A 95 26.85 -12.41 4.74
CA PHE A 95 25.92 -13.23 5.54
C PHE A 95 24.84 -12.38 6.21
N LEU A 96 25.23 -11.35 6.96
CA LEU A 96 24.28 -10.48 7.65
C LEU A 96 23.35 -9.76 6.65
N ARG A 97 23.92 -9.22 5.57
CA ARG A 97 23.14 -8.50 4.55
C ARG A 97 22.12 -9.37 3.85
N THR A 98 22.50 -10.57 3.48
CA THR A 98 21.61 -11.55 2.86
C THR A 98 20.38 -11.81 3.72
N ASN A 99 20.55 -12.01 5.02
CA ASN A 99 19.45 -12.24 5.96
C ASN A 99 18.59 -10.97 6.17
N VAL A 100 19.22 -9.81 6.31
CA VAL A 100 18.49 -8.54 6.48
C VAL A 100 17.68 -8.21 5.24
N PHE A 101 18.20 -8.41 4.03
CA PHE A 101 17.49 -8.13 2.79
C PHE A 101 16.33 -9.10 2.57
N GLU A 102 16.48 -10.36 2.93
CA GLU A 102 15.37 -11.33 2.90
C GLU A 102 14.25 -10.91 3.84
N GLN A 103 14.58 -10.55 5.08
CA GLN A 103 13.62 -10.08 6.08
C GLN A 103 12.93 -8.77 5.62
N ALA A 104 13.69 -7.82 5.07
CA ALA A 104 13.13 -6.58 4.55
C ALA A 104 12.17 -6.84 3.38
N HIS A 105 12.52 -7.74 2.47
CA HIS A 105 11.68 -8.12 1.34
C HIS A 105 10.35 -8.75 1.80
N PHE A 106 10.41 -9.71 2.72
CA PHE A 106 9.19 -10.32 3.28
C PHE A 106 8.38 -9.34 4.12
N SER A 107 9.04 -8.43 4.83
CA SER A 107 8.34 -7.37 5.57
C SER A 107 7.54 -6.47 4.63
N LEU A 108 8.11 -6.06 3.50
CA LEU A 108 7.41 -5.29 2.47
C LEU A 108 6.22 -6.07 1.89
N PHE A 109 6.43 -7.34 1.55
CA PHE A 109 5.34 -8.20 1.07
C PHE A 109 4.19 -8.26 2.09
N ASN A 110 4.48 -8.53 3.37
CA ASN A 110 3.49 -8.63 4.43
C ASN A 110 2.77 -7.30 4.71
N ASN A 111 3.47 -6.16 4.58
CA ASN A 111 2.87 -4.84 4.77
C ASN A 111 2.00 -4.40 3.57
N TRP A 112 2.28 -4.90 2.36
CA TRP A 112 1.51 -4.57 1.17
C TRP A 112 0.35 -5.54 0.93
N PHE A 113 0.47 -6.78 1.37
CA PHE A 113 -0.58 -7.80 1.20
C PHE A 113 -1.97 -7.35 1.66
N PRO A 114 -2.16 -6.65 2.81
CA PRO A 114 -3.46 -6.14 3.24
C PRO A 114 -4.10 -5.12 2.30
N ILE A 115 -3.31 -4.43 1.46
CA ILE A 115 -3.81 -3.46 0.47
C ILE A 115 -4.71 -4.14 -0.58
N TYR A 116 -4.42 -5.42 -0.87
CA TYR A 116 -5.06 -6.19 -1.95
C TYR A 116 -6.03 -7.25 -1.42
N LYS A 117 -5.65 -7.95 -0.36
CA LYS A 117 -6.44 -9.07 0.18
C LYS A 117 -7.85 -8.60 0.57
N ASP A 118 -8.85 -9.26 -0.02
CA ASP A 118 -10.28 -9.00 0.24
C ASP A 118 -10.71 -7.53 -0.02
N LYS A 119 -10.02 -6.81 -0.94
CA LYS A 119 -10.31 -5.40 -1.24
C LYS A 119 -11.06 -5.18 -2.55
N TYR A 120 -11.14 -6.18 -3.42
CA TYR A 120 -11.87 -6.05 -4.69
C TYR A 120 -13.36 -5.79 -4.51
N GLN A 121 -13.94 -6.21 -3.38
CA GLN A 121 -15.32 -5.88 -3.00
C GLN A 121 -15.56 -4.38 -2.76
N LEU A 122 -14.51 -3.59 -2.55
CA LEU A 122 -14.60 -2.13 -2.37
C LEU A 122 -14.73 -1.38 -3.71
N TRP A 123 -14.42 -2.05 -4.82
CA TRP A 123 -14.46 -1.42 -6.13
C TRP A 123 -15.89 -1.05 -6.54
N GLY A 124 -16.06 0.18 -6.98
CA GLY A 124 -17.39 0.74 -7.27
C GLY A 124 -18.01 1.51 -6.09
N LEU A 125 -17.43 1.40 -4.89
CA LEU A 125 -17.82 2.24 -3.75
C LEU A 125 -17.07 3.57 -3.81
N THR A 126 -17.78 4.62 -4.17
CA THR A 126 -17.15 5.88 -4.61
C THR A 126 -16.31 6.54 -3.54
N GLN A 127 -16.88 6.77 -2.34
CA GLN A 127 -16.13 7.41 -1.26
C GLN A 127 -15.00 6.53 -0.72
N THR A 128 -15.29 5.23 -0.57
CA THR A 128 -14.32 4.25 -0.08
C THR A 128 -13.08 4.23 -0.97
N MET A 129 -13.26 4.16 -2.29
CA MET A 129 -12.13 4.09 -3.22
C MET A 129 -11.34 5.38 -3.31
N VAL A 130 -11.98 6.55 -3.24
CA VAL A 130 -11.27 7.83 -3.18
C VAL A 130 -10.34 7.88 -1.97
N LEU A 131 -10.87 7.57 -0.77
CA LEU A 131 -10.08 7.60 0.46
C LEU A 131 -9.02 6.51 0.50
N LYS A 132 -9.34 5.32 -0.03
CA LYS A 132 -8.38 4.22 -0.10
C LYS A 132 -7.21 4.56 -1.02
N ILE A 133 -7.45 5.07 -2.22
CA ILE A 133 -6.39 5.45 -3.16
C ILE A 133 -5.54 6.58 -2.57
N TYR A 134 -6.17 7.58 -1.97
CA TYR A 134 -5.50 8.66 -1.26
C TYR A 134 -4.55 8.12 -0.17
N TRP A 135 -5.06 7.23 0.71
CA TRP A 135 -4.29 6.60 1.76
C TRP A 135 -3.13 5.75 1.21
N ASP A 136 -3.41 4.89 0.22
CA ASP A 136 -2.42 3.98 -0.34
C ASP A 136 -1.25 4.74 -0.97
N TRP A 137 -1.50 5.90 -1.61
CA TRP A 137 -0.45 6.75 -2.18
C TRP A 137 0.38 7.43 -1.11
N LEU A 138 -0.24 7.94 -0.05
CA LEU A 138 0.50 8.52 1.08
C LEU A 138 1.41 7.49 1.75
N VAL A 139 0.90 6.28 2.00
CA VAL A 139 1.67 5.17 2.53
C VAL A 139 2.85 4.82 1.62
N TYR A 140 2.61 4.73 0.32
CA TYR A 140 3.62 4.37 -0.67
C TYR A 140 4.75 5.41 -0.77
N TRP A 141 4.41 6.69 -0.86
CA TRP A 141 5.41 7.75 -0.95
C TRP A 141 6.06 8.09 0.39
N GLY A 142 5.31 7.95 1.47
CA GLY A 142 5.76 8.34 2.81
C GLY A 142 6.91 7.50 3.37
N VAL A 143 7.01 6.22 3.00
CA VAL A 143 8.02 5.31 3.56
C VAL A 143 8.75 4.50 2.49
N PRO A 144 8.14 3.55 1.75
CA PRO A 144 8.91 2.67 0.88
C PRO A 144 9.61 3.39 -0.27
N THR A 145 8.92 4.35 -0.93
CA THR A 145 9.54 5.11 -2.02
C THR A 145 10.67 6.01 -1.49
N LEU A 146 10.46 6.64 -0.34
CA LEU A 146 11.48 7.47 0.30
C LEU A 146 12.74 6.65 0.66
N LEU A 147 12.55 5.44 1.20
CA LEU A 147 13.66 4.50 1.44
C LEU A 147 14.38 4.13 0.15
N PHE A 148 13.64 3.86 -0.91
CA PHE A 148 14.21 3.46 -2.20
C PHE A 148 15.06 4.59 -2.81
N THR A 149 14.50 5.78 -2.92
CA THR A 149 15.17 6.94 -3.56
C THR A 149 16.39 7.44 -2.78
N ASN A 150 16.47 7.15 -1.48
CA ASN A 150 17.57 7.55 -0.60
C ASN A 150 18.52 6.40 -0.22
N ASN A 151 18.54 5.29 -0.98
CA ASN A 151 19.37 4.11 -0.71
C ASN A 151 19.18 3.51 0.70
N GLY A 152 18.05 3.80 1.34
CA GLY A 152 17.74 3.33 2.69
C GLY A 152 17.65 1.81 2.77
N PHE A 153 17.19 1.14 1.71
CA PHE A 153 17.09 -0.32 1.66
C PHE A 153 18.44 -1.04 1.69
N THR A 154 19.52 -0.44 1.21
CA THR A 154 20.88 -1.03 1.30
C THR A 154 21.68 -0.53 2.50
N ASN A 155 21.13 0.41 3.26
CA ASN A 155 21.76 0.93 4.47
C ASN A 155 21.31 0.15 5.72
N ILE A 156 22.19 -0.75 6.20
CA ILE A 156 21.88 -1.62 7.35
C ILE A 156 21.58 -0.83 8.62
N SER A 157 22.22 0.33 8.85
CA SER A 157 21.94 1.15 10.03
C SER A 157 20.53 1.76 9.99
N VAL A 158 20.10 2.22 8.81
CA VAL A 158 18.73 2.71 8.61
C VAL A 158 17.71 1.59 8.83
N LEU A 159 17.91 0.43 8.21
CA LEU A 159 17.01 -0.72 8.39
C LEU A 159 16.95 -1.19 9.84
N LYS A 160 18.10 -1.26 10.52
CA LYS A 160 18.16 -1.62 11.94
C LYS A 160 17.37 -0.64 12.80
N GLU A 161 17.54 0.66 12.59
CA GLU A 161 16.81 1.69 13.35
C GLU A 161 15.29 1.58 13.12
N LEU A 162 14.86 1.40 11.89
CA LEU A 162 13.43 1.33 11.55
C LEU A 162 12.75 0.05 12.07
N PHE A 163 13.44 -1.10 12.04
CA PHE A 163 12.80 -2.39 12.32
C PHE A 163 13.15 -2.99 13.69
N SER A 164 14.24 -2.58 14.33
CA SER A 164 14.71 -3.17 15.60
C SER A 164 14.93 -2.15 16.74
N SER A 165 14.71 -0.85 16.51
CA SER A 165 14.81 0.16 17.55
C SER A 165 13.67 0.07 18.56
N GLU A 166 13.86 0.67 19.74
CA GLU A 166 12.82 0.79 20.77
C GLU A 166 11.57 1.55 20.25
N LYS A 167 11.76 2.46 19.31
CA LYS A 167 10.69 3.26 18.69
C LYS A 167 9.77 2.44 17.80
N LYS A 168 10.23 1.28 17.31
CA LYS A 168 9.44 0.32 16.48
C LYS A 168 8.69 0.96 15.32
N ILE A 169 9.27 1.96 14.65
CA ILE A 169 8.56 2.77 13.66
C ILE A 169 8.05 1.94 12.47
N GLY A 170 8.83 0.95 12.02
CA GLY A 170 8.39 0.04 10.95
C GLY A 170 7.20 -0.82 11.37
N GLN A 171 7.14 -1.24 12.65
CA GLN A 171 6.00 -1.96 13.20
C GLN A 171 4.76 -1.07 13.29
N LYS A 172 4.92 0.17 13.80
CA LYS A 172 3.84 1.17 13.86
C LYS A 172 3.27 1.43 12.46
N PHE A 173 4.13 1.69 11.49
CA PHE A 173 3.73 1.90 10.10
C PHE A 173 2.91 0.74 9.53
N GLY A 174 3.39 -0.50 9.70
CA GLY A 174 2.66 -1.69 9.22
C GLY A 174 1.32 -1.89 9.93
N GLN A 175 1.26 -1.69 11.26
CA GLN A 175 0.02 -1.80 12.03
C GLN A 175 -0.99 -0.71 11.63
N LEU A 176 -0.53 0.52 11.42
CA LEU A 176 -1.38 1.63 10.98
C LEU A 176 -1.99 1.34 9.62
N ASN A 177 -1.17 0.91 8.65
CA ASN A 177 -1.68 0.55 7.33
C ASN A 177 -2.70 -0.60 7.41
N LEU A 178 -2.39 -1.67 8.13
CA LEU A 178 -3.32 -2.78 8.33
C LEU A 178 -4.66 -2.30 8.93
N LYS A 179 -4.60 -1.43 9.94
CA LYS A 179 -5.78 -0.86 10.58
C LYS A 179 -6.63 -0.05 9.60
N MET A 180 -6.02 0.80 8.80
CA MET A 180 -6.74 1.58 7.79
C MET A 180 -7.37 0.70 6.71
N GLN A 181 -6.68 -0.35 6.25
CA GLN A 181 -7.27 -1.31 5.32
C GLN A 181 -8.49 -2.05 5.90
N GLN A 182 -8.51 -2.26 7.22
CA GLN A 182 -9.67 -2.79 7.94
C GLN A 182 -10.81 -1.76 8.01
N ILE A 183 -10.50 -0.50 8.35
CA ILE A 183 -11.49 0.60 8.41
C ILE A 183 -12.21 0.78 7.08
N PHE A 184 -11.53 0.67 5.94
CA PHE A 184 -12.18 0.74 4.62
C PHE A 184 -13.19 -0.39 4.40
N ILE A 185 -12.94 -1.59 4.92
CA ILE A 185 -13.92 -2.68 4.89
C ILE A 185 -15.09 -2.38 5.81
N GLU A 186 -14.85 -1.94 7.06
CA GLU A 186 -15.90 -1.60 8.00
C GLU A 186 -16.78 -0.43 7.51
N TRP A 187 -16.21 0.49 6.74
CA TRP A 187 -16.91 1.61 6.12
C TRP A 187 -17.76 1.21 4.91
N SER A 188 -17.41 0.15 4.20
CA SER A 188 -18.01 -0.20 2.90
C SER A 188 -19.55 -0.32 2.94
N ASP A 189 -20.11 -0.84 4.02
CA ASP A 189 -21.56 -0.99 4.20
C ASP A 189 -22.28 0.35 4.42
N HIS A 190 -21.54 1.42 4.70
CA HIS A 190 -22.03 2.77 4.96
C HIS A 190 -21.79 3.73 3.78
N ASP A 191 -21.07 3.28 2.76
CA ASP A 191 -20.78 4.09 1.58
C ASP A 191 -21.97 4.14 0.64
N THR A 192 -22.77 5.18 0.81
CA THR A 192 -23.93 5.50 -0.04
C THR A 192 -23.64 6.66 -0.99
N ALA A 193 -22.37 7.06 -1.14
CA ALA A 193 -22.00 8.14 -2.05
C ALA A 193 -22.31 7.75 -3.49
N THR A 194 -23.14 8.53 -4.15
CA THR A 194 -23.42 8.37 -5.57
C THR A 194 -22.27 8.91 -6.41
N ILE A 195 -22.14 8.39 -7.63
CA ILE A 195 -21.17 8.93 -8.60
C ILE A 195 -21.48 10.42 -8.78
N SER A 196 -20.54 11.24 -8.38
CA SER A 196 -20.59 12.69 -8.55
C SER A 196 -19.96 13.05 -9.89
N ASN A 197 -20.49 14.09 -10.56
CA ASN A 197 -19.82 14.72 -11.69
C ASN A 197 -18.56 15.52 -11.27
N LYS A 198 -18.24 15.54 -9.97
CA LYS A 198 -17.05 16.20 -9.44
C LYS A 198 -15.83 15.32 -9.72
N TYR A 199 -14.89 15.84 -10.48
CA TYR A 199 -13.55 15.27 -10.58
C TYR A 199 -12.80 15.57 -9.28
N ILE A 200 -12.15 14.54 -8.73
CA ILE A 200 -11.26 14.67 -7.58
C ILE A 200 -9.84 14.44 -8.08
N ASP A 201 -9.03 15.45 -7.99
CA ASP A 201 -7.59 15.34 -8.21
C ASP A 201 -6.91 15.07 -6.86
N LEU A 202 -6.16 13.99 -6.77
CA LEU A 202 -5.39 13.69 -5.56
C LEU A 202 -4.33 14.76 -5.27
N PHE A 203 -3.83 15.43 -6.31
CA PHE A 203 -2.87 16.53 -6.17
C PHE A 203 -3.47 17.85 -5.69
N ASP A 204 -4.80 17.93 -5.48
CA ASP A 204 -5.41 19.02 -4.70
C ASP A 204 -5.07 18.89 -3.20
N SER A 205 -4.64 17.70 -2.74
CA SER A 205 -4.15 17.47 -1.37
C SER A 205 -2.72 17.97 -1.20
N THR A 206 -2.50 18.84 -0.22
CA THR A 206 -1.15 19.31 0.14
C THR A 206 -0.30 18.16 0.66
N ASN A 207 -0.87 17.21 1.41
CA ASN A 207 -0.14 16.05 1.92
C ASN A 207 0.38 15.15 0.79
N ILE A 208 -0.40 14.93 -0.27
CA ILE A 208 0.03 14.19 -1.47
C ILE A 208 1.20 14.91 -2.14
N VAL A 209 1.07 16.23 -2.34
CA VAL A 209 2.12 17.05 -2.97
C VAL A 209 3.41 17.05 -2.16
N ASP A 210 3.31 17.17 -0.83
CA ASP A 210 4.48 17.23 0.06
C ASP A 210 5.19 15.89 0.14
N PHE A 211 4.46 14.78 0.20
CA PHE A 211 5.06 13.44 0.16
C PHE A 211 5.73 13.16 -1.19
N HIS A 212 5.08 13.55 -2.28
CA HIS A 212 5.64 13.38 -3.62
C HIS A 212 6.93 14.20 -3.82
N LYS A 213 6.94 15.47 -3.41
CA LYS A 213 8.14 16.31 -3.45
C LYS A 213 9.26 15.76 -2.55
N GLY A 214 8.90 15.25 -1.38
CA GLY A 214 9.87 14.69 -0.42
C GLY A 214 10.70 13.53 -0.99
N ILE A 215 10.22 12.79 -1.99
CA ILE A 215 10.99 11.71 -2.62
C ILE A 215 12.12 12.22 -3.53
N GLU A 216 12.07 13.46 -3.97
CA GLU A 216 13.13 14.10 -4.77
C GLU A 216 14.29 14.59 -3.89
N GLU A 217 14.05 14.82 -2.61
CA GLU A 217 15.05 15.26 -1.66
C GLU A 217 16.07 14.15 -1.34
N ARG A 218 17.27 14.55 -0.96
CA ARG A 218 18.36 13.64 -0.55
C ARG A 218 18.69 13.87 0.91
N TYR A 219 18.63 12.79 1.67
CA TYR A 219 18.83 12.80 3.13
C TYR A 219 20.11 12.06 3.50
N THR A 220 20.76 12.49 4.60
CA THR A 220 21.69 11.62 5.34
C THR A 220 20.93 10.45 5.95
N PRO A 221 21.60 9.35 6.35
CA PRO A 221 20.92 8.24 7.02
C PRO A 221 20.06 8.67 8.23
N GLU A 222 20.59 9.57 9.06
CA GLU A 222 19.90 10.11 10.24
C GLU A 222 18.71 10.99 9.83
N GLY A 223 18.88 11.87 8.84
CA GLY A 223 17.81 12.71 8.30
C GLY A 223 16.71 11.89 7.62
N LEU A 224 17.06 10.78 6.96
CA LEU A 224 16.08 9.86 6.39
C LEU A 224 15.22 9.19 7.48
N ILE A 225 15.85 8.76 8.58
CA ILE A 225 15.14 8.16 9.72
C ILE A 225 14.18 9.19 10.33
N GLU A 226 14.65 10.43 10.57
CA GLU A 226 13.81 11.51 11.10
C GLU A 226 12.64 11.85 10.17
N LYS A 227 12.90 11.93 8.86
CA LYS A 227 11.84 12.17 7.87
C LYS A 227 10.78 11.07 7.88
N ILE A 228 11.19 9.80 7.97
CA ILE A 228 10.26 8.67 8.06
C ILE A 228 9.42 8.75 9.35
N HIS A 229 10.01 9.11 10.49
CA HIS A 229 9.26 9.35 11.73
C HIS A 229 8.19 10.42 11.54
N THR A 230 8.59 11.58 11.02
CA THR A 230 7.66 12.70 10.74
C THR A 230 6.53 12.28 9.80
N ASN A 231 6.85 11.50 8.76
CA ASN A 231 5.84 11.01 7.82
C ASN A 231 4.86 10.02 8.48
N VAL A 232 5.34 9.13 9.36
CA VAL A 232 4.46 8.21 10.10
C VAL A 232 3.56 8.96 11.07
N ASP A 233 4.07 9.94 11.80
CA ASP A 233 3.26 10.80 12.68
C ASP A 233 2.17 11.56 11.90
N LEU A 234 2.49 12.02 10.68
CA LEU A 234 1.50 12.64 9.80
C LEU A 234 0.44 11.63 9.33
N LEU A 235 0.85 10.42 8.96
CA LEU A 235 -0.07 9.33 8.59
C LEU A 235 -1.01 8.96 9.76
N GLU A 236 -0.52 8.93 11.01
CA GLU A 236 -1.36 8.71 12.20
C GLU A 236 -2.47 9.78 12.32
N ASN A 237 -2.13 11.03 12.07
CA ASN A 237 -3.08 12.13 12.12
C ASN A 237 -4.10 12.07 10.98
N ILE A 238 -3.66 11.76 9.76
CA ILE A 238 -4.56 11.59 8.59
C ILE A 238 -5.51 10.42 8.81
N ALA A 239 -5.02 9.27 9.29
CA ALA A 239 -5.82 8.11 9.61
C ALA A 239 -6.93 8.45 10.64
N SER A 240 -6.54 9.18 11.69
CA SER A 240 -7.47 9.63 12.72
C SER A 240 -8.55 10.55 12.15
N GLU A 241 -8.20 11.44 11.22
CA GLU A 241 -9.18 12.35 10.60
C GLU A 241 -10.14 11.63 9.66
N ILE A 242 -9.63 10.72 8.82
CA ILE A 242 -10.50 9.86 7.99
C ILE A 242 -11.50 9.11 8.88
N PHE A 243 -11.03 8.53 9.97
CA PHE A 243 -11.89 7.82 10.92
C PHE A 243 -12.94 8.74 11.57
N ARG A 244 -12.58 9.98 11.95
CA ARG A 244 -13.54 10.96 12.52
C ARG A 244 -14.66 11.28 11.54
N LEU A 245 -14.34 11.52 10.25
CA LEU A 245 -15.33 11.79 9.21
C LEU A 245 -16.29 10.62 9.05
N MET A 246 -15.75 9.39 8.96
CA MET A 246 -16.55 8.17 8.88
C MET A 246 -17.44 7.98 10.12
N SER A 247 -16.87 8.12 11.31
CA SER A 247 -17.59 7.98 12.60
C SER A 247 -18.67 9.04 12.76
N SER A 248 -18.39 10.28 12.36
CA SER A 248 -19.39 11.36 12.39
C SER A 248 -20.57 11.04 11.48
N LYS A 249 -20.33 10.48 10.31
CA LYS A 249 -21.38 10.08 9.36
C LYS A 249 -22.25 8.94 9.89
N ILE A 250 -21.67 7.95 10.57
CA ILE A 250 -22.39 6.76 11.07
C ILE A 250 -23.07 7.05 12.42
N TYR A 251 -22.36 7.69 13.35
CA TYR A 251 -22.74 7.77 14.77
C TYR A 251 -23.00 9.18 15.25
N ASN A 252 -22.88 10.19 14.39
CA ASN A 252 -22.99 11.61 14.74
C ASN A 252 -22.03 11.98 15.90
N THR A 253 -20.79 11.53 15.81
CA THR A 253 -19.74 11.85 16.79
C THR A 253 -19.22 13.27 16.61
N SER A 254 -18.60 13.83 17.68
CA SER A 254 -17.95 15.14 17.63
C SER A 254 -16.79 15.15 16.62
N SER A 255 -16.59 16.30 15.95
CA SER A 255 -15.40 16.56 15.14
C SER A 255 -14.09 16.58 15.94
N ASP A 256 -14.18 16.71 17.25
CA ASP A 256 -13.04 16.81 18.17
C ASP A 256 -12.81 15.50 18.96
N LEU A 257 -13.46 14.40 18.51
CA LEU A 257 -13.24 13.07 19.07
C LEU A 257 -11.74 12.75 19.10
N LYS A 258 -11.23 12.39 20.27
CA LYS A 258 -9.86 11.89 20.42
C LYS A 258 -9.77 10.48 19.90
N VAL A 259 -8.82 10.23 19.00
CA VAL A 259 -8.68 8.96 18.29
C VAL A 259 -7.26 8.43 18.42
N ASN A 260 -7.11 7.21 18.93
CA ASN A 260 -5.88 6.45 18.77
C ASN A 260 -5.97 5.65 17.47
N PRO A 261 -5.11 5.94 16.45
CA PRO A 261 -5.24 5.35 15.12
C PRO A 261 -4.99 3.83 15.10
N TYR A 262 -4.43 3.27 16.16
CA TYR A 262 -4.20 1.83 16.29
C TYR A 262 -5.39 1.06 16.89
N HIS A 263 -6.34 1.77 17.51
CA HIS A 263 -7.51 1.19 18.19
C HIS A 263 -8.84 1.51 17.50
N MET A 264 -8.81 2.14 16.33
CA MET A 264 -10.02 2.49 15.55
C MET A 264 -10.87 1.28 15.19
N SER A 265 -12.20 1.42 15.26
CA SER A 265 -13.17 0.50 14.68
C SER A 265 -14.50 1.21 14.46
N LEU A 266 -15.12 0.97 13.31
CA LEU A 266 -16.47 1.48 12.97
C LEU A 266 -17.60 0.49 13.33
N LEU A 267 -17.28 -0.68 13.88
CA LEU A 267 -18.28 -1.68 14.28
C LEU A 267 -19.08 -1.30 15.52
N LYS A 268 -18.64 -0.28 16.24
CA LYS A 268 -19.33 0.29 17.41
C LYS A 268 -19.08 1.79 17.49
N LYS A 269 -19.99 2.51 18.15
CA LYS A 269 -19.83 3.95 18.38
C LYS A 269 -18.52 4.20 19.15
N PRO A 270 -17.58 4.97 18.59
CA PRO A 270 -16.34 5.29 19.28
C PRO A 270 -16.58 6.25 20.45
N THR A 271 -15.71 6.13 21.43
CA THR A 271 -15.59 7.04 22.58
C THR A 271 -14.22 7.70 22.53
N ASP A 272 -14.06 8.82 23.24
CA ASP A 272 -12.75 9.45 23.39
C ASP A 272 -11.72 8.45 23.92
N ASP A 273 -10.57 8.37 23.23
CA ASP A 273 -9.43 7.59 23.67
C ASP A 273 -8.51 8.48 24.52
N ILE A 274 -8.05 7.99 25.67
CA ILE A 274 -7.20 8.77 26.59
C ILE A 274 -5.89 9.19 25.91
N ASP A 275 -5.31 8.30 25.10
CA ASP A 275 -4.08 8.51 24.35
C ASP A 275 -4.34 8.97 22.91
N GLY A 276 -5.57 9.38 22.60
CA GLY A 276 -5.99 9.74 21.26
C GLY A 276 -5.55 11.13 20.83
N ASN A 277 -5.28 11.27 19.53
CA ASN A 277 -4.95 12.54 18.90
C ASN A 277 -6.18 13.43 18.69
N ILE A 278 -5.99 14.73 18.84
CA ILE A 278 -6.94 15.76 18.38
C ILE A 278 -6.54 16.15 16.96
N SER A 279 -7.54 16.38 16.12
CA SER A 279 -7.29 16.77 14.74
C SER A 279 -6.73 18.19 14.63
N HIS A 280 -5.72 18.37 13.77
CA HIS A 280 -5.18 19.67 13.40
C HIS A 280 -5.97 20.27 12.23
N SER A 281 -6.19 21.59 12.25
CA SER A 281 -6.99 22.29 11.24
C SER A 281 -6.53 22.06 9.80
N MET A 282 -5.22 22.06 9.56
CA MET A 282 -4.64 21.83 8.22
C MET A 282 -4.95 20.43 7.69
N ILE A 283 -4.87 19.40 8.55
CA ILE A 283 -5.18 18.00 8.16
C ILE A 283 -6.68 17.85 7.91
N LYS A 284 -7.54 18.49 8.74
CA LYS A 284 -9.00 18.51 8.54
C LYS A 284 -9.37 19.02 7.14
N GLU A 285 -8.80 20.15 6.74
CA GLU A 285 -9.10 20.75 5.43
C GLU A 285 -8.57 19.90 4.28
N ASP A 286 -7.38 19.35 4.39
CA ASP A 286 -6.77 18.49 3.37
C ASP A 286 -7.57 17.21 3.14
N VAL A 287 -7.96 16.51 4.22
CA VAL A 287 -8.76 15.27 4.10
C VAL A 287 -10.18 15.54 3.60
N LYS A 288 -10.76 16.70 3.91
CA LYS A 288 -12.08 17.11 3.38
C LYS A 288 -12.12 17.25 1.87
N ILE A 289 -11.00 17.54 1.22
CA ILE A 289 -10.91 17.58 -0.26
C ILE A 289 -11.31 16.22 -0.84
N MET A 290 -10.91 15.14 -0.15
CA MET A 290 -11.21 13.75 -0.53
C MET A 290 -12.60 13.27 -0.03
N TRP A 291 -13.34 14.11 0.75
CA TRP A 291 -14.62 13.74 1.32
C TRP A 291 -15.78 14.17 0.43
N LEU A 292 -16.59 13.21 -0.03
CA LEU A 292 -17.69 13.44 -0.99
C LEU A 292 -19.04 13.75 -0.32
N TYR A 293 -19.21 13.39 0.95
CA TYR A 293 -20.44 13.68 1.67
C TYR A 293 -20.52 15.16 2.04
N LYS A 294 -21.72 15.75 1.86
CA LYS A 294 -22.03 17.14 2.23
C LYS A 294 -22.51 17.20 3.68
#